data_b3ecb77faaa654a69c5a06b89a7356f6
#
_entry.id   b3ecb77faaa654a69c5a06b89a7356f6
#
_cell.length_a   1.000
_cell.length_b   1.000
_cell.length_c   1.000
_cell.angle_alpha   90.00
_cell.angle_beta   90.00
_cell.angle_gamma   90.00
#
_symmetry.space_group_name_H-M   'P 1'
#
loop_
_entity.id
_entity.type
_entity.pdbx_description
1 polymer ?
#
loop_
_entity_poly.entity_id
_entity_poly.type
_entity_poly.pdbx_seq_one_letter_code
_entity_poly.pdbx_strand_id
1 'polypeptide(L)'
;MILTVAPNVALDITYQVDQLIPGSNHRVRRVGERAGGKGVNVAGVLRALGHDTVVLGFVGGETAGAVTADLARGGLAHELIAVEGLTRRSIAVVDSSNGEATLFNEAGPHVPATRWDDLEARLAARLPRATALVVSGSLPPGTDDDACIRLVRLAAAHRVTVLVDTVGPALLQAAAAGADIVKPNAGELLDTTGVGDIAAAATELRRRGAKAVVVSLGAGGMAAFTPEGSWRAAPPTRLAGNPTGSGDAAAAALIAGAAAGAPWPDRLRDAVALSAAAVLQPTAGIVDLRDYRRFVPQILVEEHHASGLDR
;
A
#
# COMPACT_ATOMS: atom_id res chain seq x y z
N MET A 1 -14.11 9.15 -7.88
CA MET A 1 -13.64 9.00 -6.46
C MET A 1 -13.04 7.63 -6.28
N ILE A 2 -11.87 7.52 -5.67
CA ILE A 2 -11.22 6.25 -5.31
C ILE A 2 -11.32 6.08 -3.79
N LEU A 3 -11.90 4.97 -3.31
CA LEU A 3 -11.99 4.67 -1.88
C LEU A 3 -10.73 3.95 -1.42
N THR A 4 -10.32 4.22 -0.18
CA THR A 4 -9.15 3.58 0.42
C THR A 4 -9.54 3.05 1.80
N VAL A 5 -9.53 1.73 1.96
CA VAL A 5 -9.65 1.08 3.27
C VAL A 5 -8.25 0.87 3.83
N ALA A 6 -7.99 1.51 4.96
CA ALA A 6 -6.79 1.37 5.78
C ALA A 6 -7.15 0.61 7.06
N PRO A 7 -7.12 -0.74 7.08
CA PRO A 7 -7.66 -1.50 8.21
C PRO A 7 -6.91 -1.24 9.52
N ASN A 8 -5.63 -0.92 9.43
CA ASN A 8 -4.74 -0.75 10.57
C ASN A 8 -3.98 0.57 10.47
N VAL A 9 -4.72 1.68 10.57
CA VAL A 9 -4.19 3.05 10.57
C VAL A 9 -3.10 3.19 11.63
N ALA A 10 -2.10 4.03 11.39
CA ALA A 10 -1.00 4.28 12.31
C ALA A 10 -0.80 5.78 12.54
N LEU A 11 -0.18 6.12 13.66
CA LEU A 11 0.57 7.35 13.83
C LEU A 11 2.03 7.05 13.46
N ASP A 12 2.46 7.50 12.30
CA ASP A 12 3.85 7.34 11.85
C ASP A 12 4.73 8.38 12.53
N ILE A 13 5.75 7.91 13.24
CA ILE A 13 6.71 8.74 13.97
C ILE A 13 8.09 8.54 13.34
N THR A 14 8.73 9.63 12.94
CA THR A 14 10.10 9.58 12.42
C THR A 14 11.05 10.22 13.41
N TYR A 15 12.00 9.44 13.91
CA TYR A 15 13.13 9.91 14.71
C TYR A 15 14.36 10.00 13.84
N GLN A 16 15.06 11.12 13.89
CA GLN A 16 16.37 11.27 13.26
C GLN A 16 17.45 11.27 14.34
N VAL A 17 18.39 10.34 14.22
CA VAL A 17 19.57 10.20 15.09
C VAL A 17 20.85 10.37 14.27
N ASP A 18 21.97 10.66 14.92
CA ASP A 18 23.27 10.78 14.25
C ASP A 18 23.72 9.44 13.68
N GLN A 19 23.67 8.42 14.54
CA GLN A 19 23.97 7.04 14.22
C GLN A 19 23.13 6.15 15.13
N LEU A 20 22.54 5.09 14.56
CA LEU A 20 21.79 4.09 15.32
C LEU A 20 22.74 2.98 15.80
N ILE A 21 23.04 2.95 17.09
CA ILE A 21 23.91 1.96 17.73
C ILE A 21 23.07 1.14 18.71
N PRO A 22 22.83 -0.16 18.44
CA PRO A 22 22.10 -1.02 19.37
C PRO A 22 22.71 -1.04 20.77
N GLY A 23 21.86 -0.97 21.81
CA GLY A 23 22.32 -0.97 23.20
C GLY A 23 22.80 0.39 23.73
N SER A 24 22.77 1.44 22.92
CA SER A 24 23.20 2.78 23.30
C SER A 24 22.03 3.73 23.55
N ASN A 25 22.30 4.85 24.23
CA ASN A 25 21.32 5.93 24.42
C ASN A 25 21.43 6.94 23.26
N HIS A 26 20.33 7.19 22.58
CA HIS A 26 20.29 8.09 21.42
C HIS A 26 19.53 9.38 21.75
N ARG A 27 20.09 10.52 21.36
CA ARG A 27 19.36 11.78 21.34
C ARG A 27 18.73 11.98 19.97
N VAL A 28 17.39 12.12 19.95
CA VAL A 28 16.65 12.38 18.73
C VAL A 28 16.82 13.85 18.35
N ARG A 29 17.32 14.12 17.14
CA ARG A 29 17.51 15.49 16.62
C ARG A 29 16.22 16.08 16.09
N ARG A 30 15.40 15.26 15.45
CA ARG A 30 14.15 15.67 14.82
C ARG A 30 13.09 14.61 15.04
N VAL A 31 11.88 15.07 15.39
CA VAL A 31 10.68 14.23 15.48
C VAL A 31 9.69 14.72 14.43
N GLY A 32 9.22 13.80 13.60
CA GLY A 32 8.10 14.03 12.68
C GLY A 32 6.95 13.12 13.08
N GLU A 33 5.73 13.64 13.11
CA GLU A 33 4.52 12.87 13.36
C GLU A 33 3.52 13.13 12.25
N ARG A 34 2.87 12.06 11.77
CA ARG A 34 1.83 12.15 10.74
C ARG A 34 0.88 10.96 10.81
N ALA A 35 -0.31 11.15 10.24
CA ALA A 35 -1.19 10.03 9.94
C ALA A 35 -0.52 9.09 8.92
N GLY A 36 -0.57 7.81 9.17
CA GLY A 36 0.13 6.82 8.38
C GLY A 36 -0.57 5.47 8.34
N GLY A 37 0.21 4.46 7.95
CA GLY A 37 -0.27 3.15 7.53
C GLY A 37 -0.50 3.12 6.02
N LYS A 38 -0.28 1.94 5.41
CA LYS A 38 -0.26 1.78 3.93
C LYS A 38 -1.45 2.44 3.24
N GLY A 39 -2.69 2.21 3.67
CA GLY A 39 -3.87 2.78 3.02
C GLY A 39 -3.95 4.30 3.11
N VAL A 40 -3.50 4.90 4.22
CA VAL A 40 -3.41 6.36 4.35
C VAL A 40 -2.37 6.93 3.38
N ASN A 41 -1.22 6.26 3.26
CA ASN A 41 -0.18 6.65 2.31
C ASN A 41 -0.67 6.58 0.86
N VAL A 42 -1.39 5.51 0.48
CA VAL A 42 -2.04 5.39 -0.84
C VAL A 42 -2.97 6.56 -1.10
N ALA A 43 -3.83 6.91 -0.13
CA ALA A 43 -4.77 8.03 -0.26
C ALA A 43 -4.04 9.38 -0.42
N GLY A 44 -2.93 9.59 0.32
CA GLY A 44 -2.09 10.78 0.17
C GLY A 44 -1.53 10.94 -1.24
N VAL A 45 -1.03 9.85 -1.82
CA VAL A 45 -0.51 9.82 -3.19
C VAL A 45 -1.63 10.01 -4.22
N LEU A 46 -2.78 9.35 -4.07
CA LEU A 46 -3.94 9.55 -4.95
C LEU A 46 -4.39 11.00 -4.98
N ARG A 47 -4.43 11.63 -3.80
CA ARG A 47 -4.76 13.06 -3.71
C ARG A 47 -3.73 13.95 -4.41
N ALA A 48 -2.45 13.66 -4.25
CA ALA A 48 -1.38 14.38 -4.96
C ALA A 48 -1.52 14.26 -6.49
N LEU A 49 -2.01 13.11 -6.98
CA LEU A 49 -2.34 12.88 -8.38
C LEU A 49 -3.64 13.61 -8.84
N GLY A 50 -4.36 14.26 -7.93
CA GLY A 50 -5.60 14.98 -8.25
C GLY A 50 -6.88 14.15 -8.18
N HIS A 51 -6.83 12.94 -7.61
CA HIS A 51 -8.01 12.12 -7.41
C HIS A 51 -8.76 12.47 -6.13
N ASP A 52 -10.08 12.53 -6.21
CA ASP A 52 -10.93 12.51 -5.02
C ASP A 52 -10.77 11.15 -4.33
N THR A 53 -10.43 11.18 -3.04
CA THR A 53 -10.27 9.96 -2.24
C THR A 53 -10.86 10.13 -0.85
N VAL A 54 -11.36 9.02 -0.28
CA VAL A 54 -11.86 8.95 1.10
C VAL A 54 -11.18 7.78 1.78
N VAL A 55 -10.59 8.02 2.96
CA VAL A 55 -9.99 7.00 3.80
C VAL A 55 -11.03 6.45 4.78
N LEU A 56 -11.24 5.14 4.77
CA LEU A 56 -12.00 4.40 5.77
C LEU A 56 -11.01 3.55 6.59
N GLY A 57 -11.22 3.43 7.89
CA GLY A 57 -10.34 2.63 8.75
C GLY A 57 -10.70 2.77 10.22
N PHE A 58 -9.85 2.23 11.08
CA PHE A 58 -10.06 2.22 12.52
C PHE A 58 -9.06 3.10 13.23
N VAL A 59 -9.53 3.82 14.25
CA VAL A 59 -8.69 4.64 15.15
C VAL A 59 -9.17 4.52 16.59
N GLY A 60 -8.26 4.66 17.55
CA GLY A 60 -8.63 4.58 18.96
C GLY A 60 -7.71 5.38 19.88
N GLY A 61 -8.20 5.71 21.05
CA GLY A 61 -7.47 6.35 22.13
C GLY A 61 -6.91 7.73 21.79
N GLU A 62 -5.91 8.15 22.56
CA GLU A 62 -5.32 9.47 22.45
C GLU A 62 -4.64 9.73 21.08
N THR A 63 -4.07 8.69 20.48
CA THR A 63 -3.40 8.80 19.17
C THR A 63 -4.38 9.06 18.02
N ALA A 64 -5.67 8.72 18.18
CA ALA A 64 -6.70 8.99 17.17
C ALA A 64 -6.84 10.48 16.85
N GLY A 65 -6.74 11.34 17.86
CA GLY A 65 -6.81 12.80 17.70
C GLY A 65 -5.69 13.35 16.82
N ALA A 66 -4.46 12.87 17.01
CA ALA A 66 -3.31 13.26 16.20
C ALA A 66 -3.47 12.81 14.73
N VAL A 67 -3.93 11.58 14.51
CA VAL A 67 -4.18 11.03 13.17
C VAL A 67 -5.27 11.83 12.44
N THR A 68 -6.44 12.05 13.06
CA THR A 68 -7.54 12.78 12.43
C THR A 68 -7.20 14.23 12.13
N ALA A 69 -6.48 14.89 13.05
CA ALA A 69 -6.02 16.26 12.84
C ALA A 69 -5.02 16.37 11.67
N ASP A 70 -4.14 15.39 11.50
CA ASP A 70 -3.18 15.36 10.40
C ASP A 70 -3.88 15.09 9.05
N LEU A 71 -4.80 14.13 8.99
CA LEU A 71 -5.61 13.88 7.79
C LEU A 71 -6.39 15.13 7.37
N ALA A 72 -7.04 15.81 8.33
CA ALA A 72 -7.78 17.05 8.07
C ALA A 72 -6.86 18.17 7.57
N ARG A 73 -5.68 18.36 8.20
CA ARG A 73 -4.66 19.34 7.79
C ARG A 73 -4.14 19.06 6.38
N GLY A 74 -3.93 17.77 6.06
CA GLY A 74 -3.59 17.29 4.72
C GLY A 74 -4.75 17.39 3.73
N GLY A 75 -5.98 17.74 4.15
CA GLY A 75 -7.19 17.80 3.32
C GLY A 75 -7.59 16.43 2.78
N LEU A 76 -7.26 15.34 3.48
CA LEU A 76 -7.71 13.99 3.15
C LEU A 76 -9.08 13.74 3.79
N ALA A 77 -10.10 13.56 2.96
CA ALA A 77 -11.41 13.14 3.43
C ALA A 77 -11.32 11.75 4.08
N HIS A 78 -11.96 11.59 5.23
CA HIS A 78 -11.88 10.34 5.97
C HIS A 78 -13.16 10.04 6.74
N GLU A 79 -13.44 8.76 6.93
CA GLU A 79 -14.52 8.21 7.77
C GLU A 79 -13.93 7.12 8.66
N LEU A 80 -13.27 7.55 9.73
CA LEU A 80 -12.63 6.63 10.66
C LEU A 80 -13.63 6.16 11.72
N ILE A 81 -13.52 4.91 12.10
CA ILE A 81 -14.37 4.24 13.08
C ILE A 81 -13.61 4.15 14.38
N ALA A 82 -14.21 4.65 15.45
CA ALA A 82 -13.61 4.58 16.77
C ALA A 82 -13.63 3.14 17.31
N VAL A 83 -12.48 2.69 17.83
CA VAL A 83 -12.30 1.39 18.48
C VAL A 83 -11.68 1.59 19.87
N GLU A 84 -11.79 0.58 20.72
CA GLU A 84 -11.09 0.56 22.01
C GLU A 84 -9.58 0.36 21.80
N GLY A 85 -8.77 0.84 22.74
CA GLY A 85 -7.31 0.80 22.66
C GLY A 85 -6.72 1.99 21.89
N LEU A 86 -5.42 1.98 21.68
CA LEU A 86 -4.69 3.06 21.01
C LEU A 86 -4.49 2.75 19.53
N THR A 87 -4.67 3.73 18.67
CA THR A 87 -4.13 3.65 17.31
C THR A 87 -2.64 3.38 17.40
N ARG A 88 -2.17 2.36 16.67
CA ARG A 88 -0.77 1.94 16.69
C ARG A 88 0.18 3.04 16.25
N ARG A 89 1.42 2.94 16.69
CA ARG A 89 2.53 3.73 16.18
C ARG A 89 3.36 2.89 15.22
N SER A 90 3.89 3.54 14.22
CA SER A 90 4.94 3.03 13.36
C SER A 90 6.12 3.97 13.49
N ILE A 91 7.20 3.53 14.14
CA ILE A 91 8.34 4.37 14.45
C ILE A 91 9.47 4.05 13.48
N ALA A 92 9.90 5.04 12.71
CA ALA A 92 11.06 4.97 11.85
C ALA A 92 12.24 5.71 12.54
N VAL A 93 13.31 5.00 12.82
CA VAL A 93 14.56 5.59 13.29
C VAL A 93 15.52 5.71 12.11
N VAL A 94 15.74 6.94 11.66
CA VAL A 94 16.62 7.26 10.53
C VAL A 94 18.03 7.53 11.06
N ASP A 95 18.99 6.71 10.63
CA ASP A 95 20.41 6.85 10.88
C ASP A 95 21.01 7.86 9.88
N SER A 96 21.43 9.03 10.35
CA SER A 96 21.97 10.08 9.48
C SER A 96 23.35 9.76 8.94
N SER A 97 24.06 8.77 9.51
CA SER A 97 25.41 8.40 9.07
C SER A 97 25.42 7.60 7.76
N ASN A 98 24.33 6.85 7.49
CA ASN A 98 24.20 5.99 6.30
C ASN A 98 22.89 6.19 5.54
N GLY A 99 21.93 6.95 6.11
CA GLY A 99 20.62 7.19 5.50
C GLY A 99 19.64 6.03 5.63
N GLU A 100 19.97 4.96 6.37
CA GLU A 100 19.10 3.81 6.57
C GLU A 100 18.03 4.09 7.63
N ALA A 101 16.88 3.43 7.52
CA ALA A 101 15.81 3.51 8.50
C ALA A 101 15.51 2.13 9.11
N THR A 102 15.45 2.10 10.45
CA THR A 102 14.98 0.94 11.21
C THR A 102 13.54 1.19 11.64
N LEU A 103 12.66 0.24 11.35
CA LEU A 103 11.22 0.36 11.59
C LEU A 103 10.78 -0.48 12.79
N PHE A 104 9.97 0.14 13.66
CA PHE A 104 9.29 -0.51 14.77
C PHE A 104 7.79 -0.34 14.58
N ASN A 105 7.08 -1.44 14.29
CA ASN A 105 5.67 -1.44 14.03
C ASN A 105 4.89 -2.10 15.16
N GLU A 106 4.01 -1.36 15.84
CA GLU A 106 3.06 -1.91 16.79
C GLU A 106 1.97 -2.71 16.05
N ALA A 107 1.39 -3.70 16.71
CA ALA A 107 0.34 -4.56 16.12
C ALA A 107 -0.96 -3.81 15.83
N GLY A 108 -1.29 -2.81 16.63
CA GLY A 108 -2.55 -2.07 16.56
C GLY A 108 -3.58 -2.56 17.61
N PRO A 109 -4.71 -1.83 17.72
CA PRO A 109 -5.77 -2.18 18.65
C PRO A 109 -6.53 -3.43 18.19
N HIS A 110 -7.17 -4.11 19.13
CA HIS A 110 -8.12 -5.17 18.80
C HIS A 110 -9.39 -4.56 18.15
N VAL A 111 -9.79 -5.08 17.00
CA VAL A 111 -10.98 -4.63 16.27
C VAL A 111 -12.01 -5.76 16.24
N PRO A 112 -13.11 -5.66 17.01
CA PRO A 112 -14.14 -6.67 17.03
C PRO A 112 -14.99 -6.68 15.75
N ALA A 113 -15.63 -7.81 15.44
CA ALA A 113 -16.46 -8.00 14.26
C ALA A 113 -17.48 -6.88 14.04
N THR A 114 -18.13 -6.39 15.12
CA THR A 114 -19.12 -5.31 15.03
C THR A 114 -18.56 -4.01 14.44
N ARG A 115 -17.27 -3.73 14.62
CA ARG A 115 -16.63 -2.56 14.00
C ARG A 115 -16.29 -2.79 12.54
N TRP A 116 -16.05 -4.03 12.17
CA TRP A 116 -15.95 -4.41 10.76
C TRP A 116 -17.30 -4.25 10.05
N ASP A 117 -18.41 -4.62 10.69
CA ASP A 117 -19.76 -4.39 10.15
C ASP A 117 -20.02 -2.89 9.93
N ASP A 118 -19.62 -2.02 10.87
CA ASP A 118 -19.68 -0.56 10.73
C ASP A 118 -18.87 -0.06 9.52
N LEU A 119 -17.66 -0.61 9.29
CA LEU A 119 -16.80 -0.25 8.18
C LEU A 119 -17.42 -0.68 6.85
N GLU A 120 -17.91 -1.91 6.77
CA GLU A 120 -18.57 -2.45 5.58
C GLU A 120 -19.83 -1.66 5.23
N ALA A 121 -20.62 -1.26 6.22
CA ALA A 121 -21.81 -0.42 6.00
C ALA A 121 -21.44 0.96 5.42
N ARG A 122 -20.38 1.60 5.94
CA ARG A 122 -19.88 2.88 5.40
C ARG A 122 -19.32 2.71 4.01
N LEU A 123 -18.54 1.65 3.78
CA LEU A 123 -18.01 1.32 2.46
C LEU A 123 -19.13 1.11 1.45
N ALA A 124 -20.16 0.29 1.79
CA ALA A 124 -21.32 0.03 0.94
C ALA A 124 -22.06 1.32 0.54
N ALA A 125 -22.21 2.27 1.46
CA ALA A 125 -22.84 3.56 1.19
C ALA A 125 -22.04 4.43 0.19
N ARG A 126 -20.72 4.23 0.09
CA ARG A 126 -19.81 5.00 -0.77
C ARG A 126 -19.56 4.35 -2.14
N LEU A 127 -19.60 3.02 -2.22
CA LEU A 127 -19.29 2.26 -3.44
C LEU A 127 -20.09 2.67 -4.68
N PRO A 128 -21.40 3.05 -4.61
CA PRO A 128 -22.15 3.51 -5.79
C PRO A 128 -21.56 4.73 -6.49
N ARG A 129 -20.71 5.50 -5.82
CA ARG A 129 -20.03 6.68 -6.36
C ARG A 129 -18.53 6.45 -6.59
N ALA A 130 -18.02 5.26 -6.27
CA ALA A 130 -16.61 4.93 -6.41
C ALA A 130 -16.30 4.40 -7.80
N THR A 131 -15.15 4.76 -8.33
CA THR A 131 -14.58 4.17 -9.55
C THR A 131 -13.63 3.03 -9.23
N ALA A 132 -13.02 3.05 -8.02
CA ALA A 132 -12.12 2.00 -7.57
C ALA A 132 -12.02 1.98 -6.03
N LEU A 133 -11.54 0.85 -5.50
CA LEU A 133 -11.27 0.61 -4.08
C LEU A 133 -9.84 0.10 -3.91
N VAL A 134 -9.14 0.62 -2.90
CA VAL A 134 -7.89 0.05 -2.40
C VAL A 134 -8.12 -0.46 -0.98
N VAL A 135 -7.72 -1.70 -0.70
CA VAL A 135 -7.59 -2.24 0.65
C VAL A 135 -6.10 -2.44 0.90
N SER A 136 -5.51 -1.61 1.76
CA SER A 136 -4.05 -1.61 1.93
C SER A 136 -3.62 -1.53 3.38
N GLY A 137 -2.74 -2.43 3.77
CA GLY A 137 -2.15 -2.56 5.09
C GLY A 137 -2.37 -3.93 5.72
N SER A 138 -1.72 -4.14 6.88
CA SER A 138 -1.97 -5.30 7.72
C SER A 138 -3.38 -5.25 8.32
N LEU A 139 -3.92 -6.40 8.66
CA LEU A 139 -5.15 -6.47 9.43
C LEU A 139 -4.85 -6.30 10.93
N PRO A 140 -5.67 -5.54 11.67
CA PRO A 140 -5.50 -5.41 13.12
C PRO A 140 -5.86 -6.70 13.86
N PRO A 141 -5.38 -6.89 15.11
CA PRO A 141 -5.79 -8.01 15.95
C PRO A 141 -7.33 -8.09 16.09
N GLY A 142 -7.86 -9.31 16.16
CA GLY A 142 -9.30 -9.56 16.28
C GLY A 142 -10.08 -9.49 14.97
N THR A 143 -9.39 -9.30 13.85
CA THR A 143 -10.02 -9.34 12.53
C THR A 143 -10.41 -10.78 12.19
N ASP A 144 -11.65 -10.95 11.72
CA ASP A 144 -12.15 -12.24 11.25
C ASP A 144 -11.39 -12.71 10.00
N ASP A 145 -11.23 -14.02 9.87
CA ASP A 145 -10.50 -14.63 8.76
C ASP A 145 -11.07 -14.29 7.37
N ASP A 146 -12.34 -13.92 7.27
CA ASP A 146 -13.00 -13.59 6.00
C ASP A 146 -13.13 -12.08 5.71
N ALA A 147 -12.58 -11.20 6.54
CA ALA A 147 -12.73 -9.76 6.39
C ALA A 147 -12.28 -9.25 5.00
N CYS A 148 -11.13 -9.70 4.49
CA CYS A 148 -10.69 -9.36 3.15
C CYS A 148 -11.64 -9.88 2.07
N ILE A 149 -12.19 -11.08 2.26
CA ILE A 149 -13.16 -11.68 1.33
C ILE A 149 -14.40 -10.80 1.24
N ARG A 150 -14.94 -10.35 2.39
CA ARG A 150 -16.14 -9.51 2.45
C ARG A 150 -15.92 -8.18 1.73
N LEU A 151 -14.79 -7.50 1.95
CA LEU A 151 -14.47 -6.23 1.27
C LEU A 151 -14.36 -6.39 -0.25
N VAL A 152 -13.66 -7.43 -0.73
CA VAL A 152 -13.52 -7.70 -2.16
C VAL A 152 -14.87 -8.03 -2.80
N ARG A 153 -15.68 -8.88 -2.16
CA ARG A 153 -17.03 -9.23 -2.65
C ARG A 153 -17.97 -8.02 -2.66
N LEU A 154 -17.86 -7.15 -1.66
CA LEU A 154 -18.66 -5.93 -1.60
C LEU A 154 -18.32 -4.99 -2.78
N ALA A 155 -17.05 -4.79 -3.09
CA ALA A 155 -16.62 -4.04 -4.26
C ALA A 155 -17.12 -4.68 -5.56
N ALA A 156 -16.97 -6.00 -5.70
CA ALA A 156 -17.43 -6.76 -6.88
C ALA A 156 -18.95 -6.63 -7.11
N ALA A 157 -19.77 -6.67 -6.04
CA ALA A 157 -21.22 -6.49 -6.11
C ALA A 157 -21.61 -5.12 -6.69
N HIS A 158 -20.76 -4.10 -6.49
CA HIS A 158 -20.94 -2.76 -7.04
C HIS A 158 -20.17 -2.52 -8.36
N ARG A 159 -19.51 -3.55 -8.92
CA ARG A 159 -18.65 -3.46 -10.12
C ARG A 159 -17.52 -2.44 -9.97
N VAL A 160 -17.01 -2.28 -8.76
CA VAL A 160 -15.89 -1.39 -8.44
C VAL A 160 -14.60 -2.20 -8.48
N THR A 161 -13.64 -1.74 -9.28
CA THR A 161 -12.29 -2.36 -9.36
C THR A 161 -11.59 -2.29 -8.02
N VAL A 162 -11.06 -3.44 -7.53
CA VAL A 162 -10.40 -3.52 -6.23
C VAL A 162 -8.93 -3.92 -6.33
N LEU A 163 -8.06 -3.13 -5.69
CA LEU A 163 -6.67 -3.48 -5.44
C LEU A 163 -6.50 -3.84 -3.96
N VAL A 164 -5.82 -4.97 -3.68
CA VAL A 164 -5.49 -5.38 -2.32
C VAL A 164 -3.97 -5.47 -2.16
N ASP A 165 -3.45 -4.73 -1.17
CA ASP A 165 -2.04 -4.74 -0.74
C ASP A 165 -1.98 -5.13 0.74
N THR A 166 -1.90 -6.43 0.99
CA THR A 166 -1.84 -7.03 2.32
C THR A 166 -0.91 -8.24 2.32
N VAL A 167 -0.75 -8.91 3.45
CA VAL A 167 0.22 -10.00 3.63
C VAL A 167 -0.43 -11.27 4.20
N GLY A 168 0.24 -12.40 4.02
CA GLY A 168 -0.10 -13.67 4.65
C GLY A 168 -1.49 -14.20 4.25
N PRO A 169 -2.26 -14.78 5.19
CA PRO A 169 -3.56 -15.38 4.89
C PRO A 169 -4.54 -14.43 4.21
N ALA A 170 -4.52 -13.14 4.58
CA ALA A 170 -5.40 -12.12 3.99
C ALA A 170 -5.13 -11.91 2.48
N LEU A 171 -3.89 -12.05 2.02
CA LEU A 171 -3.55 -12.00 0.60
C LEU A 171 -4.16 -13.19 -0.17
N LEU A 172 -4.10 -14.40 0.41
CA LEU A 172 -4.73 -15.60 -0.18
C LEU A 172 -6.25 -15.45 -0.25
N GLN A 173 -6.85 -14.89 0.78
CA GLN A 173 -8.30 -14.62 0.86
C GLN A 173 -8.72 -13.59 -0.18
N ALA A 174 -7.97 -12.50 -0.36
CA ALA A 174 -8.22 -11.51 -1.39
C ALA A 174 -8.16 -12.11 -2.79
N ALA A 175 -7.15 -12.96 -3.04
CA ALA A 175 -7.04 -13.70 -4.30
C ALA A 175 -8.25 -14.62 -4.51
N ALA A 176 -8.62 -15.44 -3.52
CA ALA A 176 -9.76 -16.35 -3.59
C ALA A 176 -11.10 -15.64 -3.77
N ALA A 177 -11.22 -14.41 -3.28
CA ALA A 177 -12.41 -13.57 -3.47
C ALA A 177 -12.48 -12.91 -4.85
N GLY A 178 -11.45 -13.04 -5.69
CA GLY A 178 -11.41 -12.50 -7.05
C GLY A 178 -10.98 -11.03 -7.13
N ALA A 179 -10.07 -10.58 -6.26
CA ALA A 179 -9.50 -9.23 -6.35
C ALA A 179 -8.96 -8.93 -7.75
N ASP A 180 -9.23 -7.73 -8.26
CA ASP A 180 -8.78 -7.34 -9.61
C ASP A 180 -7.26 -7.21 -9.67
N ILE A 181 -6.65 -6.67 -8.61
CA ILE A 181 -5.20 -6.56 -8.48
C ILE A 181 -4.81 -6.94 -7.06
N VAL A 182 -3.84 -7.84 -6.91
CA VAL A 182 -3.12 -8.05 -5.65
C VAL A 182 -1.68 -7.61 -5.82
N LYS A 183 -1.12 -6.93 -4.80
CA LYS A 183 0.22 -6.31 -4.91
C LYS A 183 1.14 -6.67 -3.73
N PRO A 184 1.67 -7.89 -3.65
CA PRO A 184 2.73 -8.24 -2.70
C PRO A 184 4.11 -7.71 -3.16
N ASN A 185 5.07 -7.66 -2.22
CA ASN A 185 6.48 -7.70 -2.60
C ASN A 185 6.95 -9.15 -2.81
N ALA A 186 8.17 -9.34 -3.33
CA ALA A 186 8.70 -10.68 -3.62
C ALA A 186 8.73 -11.59 -2.39
N GLY A 187 9.21 -11.10 -1.24
CA GLY A 187 9.24 -11.87 0.00
C GLY A 187 7.84 -12.24 0.48
N GLU A 188 6.92 -11.27 0.56
CA GLU A 188 5.52 -11.48 0.93
C GLU A 188 4.84 -12.52 0.03
N LEU A 189 5.10 -12.47 -1.27
CA LEU A 189 4.55 -13.42 -2.23
C LEU A 189 5.05 -14.85 -1.98
N LEU A 190 6.37 -15.02 -1.89
CA LEU A 190 7.00 -16.33 -1.68
C LEU A 190 6.63 -16.93 -0.33
N ASP A 191 6.68 -16.15 0.73
CA ASP A 191 6.31 -16.58 2.08
C ASP A 191 4.82 -16.97 2.17
N THR A 192 3.94 -16.21 1.49
CA THR A 192 2.49 -16.46 1.53
C THR A 192 2.08 -17.68 0.72
N THR A 193 2.73 -17.91 -0.42
CA THR A 193 2.35 -19.03 -1.32
C THR A 193 3.11 -20.32 -1.01
N GLY A 194 4.28 -20.22 -0.37
CA GLY A 194 5.21 -21.33 -0.20
C GLY A 194 5.89 -21.81 -1.49
N VAL A 195 5.78 -21.02 -2.57
CA VAL A 195 6.35 -21.32 -3.90
C VAL A 195 7.63 -20.52 -4.09
N GLY A 196 8.73 -21.18 -4.42
CA GLY A 196 10.08 -20.58 -4.45
C GLY A 196 10.40 -19.69 -5.65
N ASP A 197 9.54 -19.63 -6.66
CA ASP A 197 9.70 -18.82 -7.88
C ASP A 197 8.59 -17.76 -7.99
N ILE A 198 8.95 -16.52 -8.34
CA ILE A 198 8.03 -15.40 -8.37
C ILE A 198 6.92 -15.58 -9.42
N ALA A 199 7.27 -16.06 -10.62
CA ALA A 199 6.28 -16.24 -11.68
C ALA A 199 5.32 -17.40 -11.37
N ALA A 200 5.84 -18.48 -10.80
CA ALA A 200 5.02 -19.60 -10.33
C ALA A 200 4.12 -19.20 -9.16
N ALA A 201 4.64 -18.44 -8.20
CA ALA A 201 3.89 -17.91 -7.05
C ALA A 201 2.78 -16.94 -7.48
N ALA A 202 3.07 -16.04 -8.43
CA ALA A 202 2.06 -15.15 -9.02
C ALA A 202 0.99 -15.93 -9.79
N THR A 203 1.39 -16.97 -10.53
CA THR A 203 0.46 -17.88 -11.22
C THR A 203 -0.45 -18.62 -10.22
N GLU A 204 0.08 -19.04 -9.08
CA GLU A 204 -0.69 -19.68 -8.00
C GLU A 204 -1.75 -18.71 -7.44
N LEU A 205 -1.42 -17.44 -7.16
CA LEU A 205 -2.42 -16.47 -6.72
C LEU A 205 -3.49 -16.21 -7.78
N ARG A 206 -3.12 -16.18 -9.05
CA ARG A 206 -4.08 -16.05 -10.14
C ARG A 206 -4.98 -17.30 -10.26
N ARG A 207 -4.42 -18.49 -10.12
CA ARG A 207 -5.20 -19.75 -10.11
C ARG A 207 -6.20 -19.79 -8.95
N ARG A 208 -5.87 -19.14 -7.80
CA ARG A 208 -6.80 -18.97 -6.68
C ARG A 208 -7.91 -17.98 -6.94
N GLY A 209 -7.78 -17.11 -7.93
CA GLY A 209 -8.85 -16.19 -8.34
C GLY A 209 -8.43 -14.73 -8.55
N ALA A 210 -7.25 -14.31 -8.14
CA ALA A 210 -6.77 -12.95 -8.41
C ALA A 210 -6.70 -12.73 -9.93
N LYS A 211 -7.25 -11.62 -10.44
CA LYS A 211 -7.21 -11.34 -11.88
C LYS A 211 -5.82 -10.93 -12.34
N ALA A 212 -5.15 -10.10 -11.55
CA ALA A 212 -3.77 -9.70 -11.81
C ALA A 212 -2.95 -9.70 -10.51
N VAL A 213 -1.66 -10.04 -10.63
CA VAL A 213 -0.68 -9.99 -9.55
C VAL A 213 0.45 -9.04 -9.96
N VAL A 214 0.70 -8.00 -9.19
CA VAL A 214 1.82 -7.07 -9.40
C VAL A 214 2.81 -7.24 -8.26
N VAL A 215 4.03 -7.65 -8.58
CA VAL A 215 5.07 -7.96 -7.59
C VAL A 215 6.11 -6.86 -7.58
N SER A 216 6.35 -6.23 -6.43
CA SER A 216 7.46 -5.29 -6.28
C SER A 216 8.76 -6.05 -5.97
N LEU A 217 9.83 -5.69 -6.70
CA LEU A 217 11.15 -6.34 -6.71
C LEU A 217 12.24 -5.44 -6.12
N GLY A 218 11.87 -4.49 -5.26
CA GLY A 218 12.79 -3.49 -4.71
C GLY A 218 13.44 -2.65 -5.81
N ALA A 219 14.76 -2.57 -5.82
CA ALA A 219 15.51 -1.85 -6.85
C ALA A 219 15.34 -2.45 -8.26
N GLY A 220 14.89 -3.70 -8.37
CA GLY A 220 14.58 -4.37 -9.63
C GLY A 220 13.25 -3.94 -10.26
N GLY A 221 12.53 -3.01 -9.65
CA GLY A 221 11.27 -2.48 -10.18
C GLY A 221 10.07 -3.35 -9.86
N MET A 222 9.25 -3.67 -10.85
CA MET A 222 8.02 -4.45 -10.68
C MET A 222 7.78 -5.40 -11.84
N ALA A 223 7.09 -6.51 -11.56
CA ALA A 223 6.55 -7.43 -12.55
C ALA A 223 5.03 -7.52 -12.40
N ALA A 224 4.30 -7.51 -13.50
CA ALA A 224 2.86 -7.68 -13.55
C ALA A 224 2.50 -8.97 -14.30
N PHE A 225 1.67 -9.80 -13.69
CA PHE A 225 1.14 -11.04 -14.25
C PHE A 225 -0.38 -10.89 -14.37
N THR A 226 -0.90 -10.86 -15.60
CA THR A 226 -2.29 -10.48 -15.87
C THR A 226 -2.94 -11.41 -16.90
N PRO A 227 -4.25 -11.33 -17.15
CA PRO A 227 -4.88 -12.08 -18.22
C PRO A 227 -4.38 -11.70 -19.63
N GLU A 228 -3.88 -10.47 -19.81
CA GLU A 228 -3.47 -9.92 -21.09
C GLU A 228 -2.00 -10.25 -21.43
N GLY A 229 -1.20 -10.64 -20.44
CA GLY A 229 0.22 -10.93 -20.56
C GLY A 229 0.99 -10.66 -19.28
N SER A 230 2.29 -10.74 -19.37
CA SER A 230 3.19 -10.41 -18.27
C SER A 230 4.18 -9.33 -18.70
N TRP A 231 4.44 -8.38 -17.82
CA TRP A 231 5.32 -7.25 -18.06
C TRP A 231 6.28 -7.03 -16.91
N ARG A 232 7.44 -6.48 -17.24
CA ARG A 232 8.43 -6.02 -16.25
C ARG A 232 8.81 -4.58 -16.55
N ALA A 233 9.02 -3.81 -15.50
CA ALA A 233 9.53 -2.46 -15.58
C ALA A 233 10.43 -2.16 -14.38
N ALA A 234 11.50 -1.39 -14.59
CA ALA A 234 12.42 -0.98 -13.53
C ALA A 234 12.77 0.50 -13.67
N PRO A 235 13.16 1.18 -12.58
CA PRO A 235 13.73 2.51 -12.67
C PRO A 235 15.05 2.46 -13.44
N PRO A 236 15.43 3.54 -14.16
CA PRO A 236 16.61 3.55 -15.03
C PRO A 236 17.92 3.38 -14.27
N THR A 237 17.93 3.71 -12.98
CA THR A 237 19.09 3.56 -12.08
C THR A 237 18.61 3.17 -10.68
N ARG A 238 19.50 2.56 -9.91
CA ARG A 238 19.26 2.34 -8.48
C ARG A 238 19.19 3.70 -7.77
N LEU A 239 18.10 3.96 -7.09
CA LEU A 239 17.87 5.20 -6.35
C LEU A 239 18.34 5.05 -4.91
N ALA A 240 18.98 6.09 -4.39
CA ALA A 240 19.26 6.24 -2.97
C ALA A 240 18.16 7.10 -2.34
N GLY A 241 17.64 6.68 -1.19
CA GLY A 241 16.58 7.41 -0.47
C GLY A 241 15.80 6.50 0.47
N ASN A 242 14.63 6.95 0.87
CA ASN A 242 13.75 6.23 1.78
C ASN A 242 12.78 5.32 1.01
N PRO A 243 12.91 3.97 1.08
CA PRO A 243 12.02 3.07 0.35
C PRO A 243 10.62 2.95 0.98
N THR A 244 10.42 3.50 2.19
CA THR A 244 9.13 3.42 2.90
C THR A 244 8.05 4.17 2.12
N GLY A 245 6.94 3.51 1.85
CA GLY A 245 5.81 4.09 1.09
C GLY A 245 5.95 4.02 -0.43
N SER A 246 7.08 3.54 -0.98
CA SER A 246 7.24 3.35 -2.42
C SER A 246 6.24 2.33 -2.99
N GLY A 247 5.96 1.27 -2.23
CA GLY A 247 4.91 0.29 -2.54
C GLY A 247 3.50 0.89 -2.51
N ASP A 248 3.25 1.84 -1.59
CA ASP A 248 1.97 2.54 -1.48
C ASP A 248 1.77 3.49 -2.67
N ALA A 249 2.83 4.17 -3.09
CA ALA A 249 2.83 5.01 -4.29
C ALA A 249 2.56 4.19 -5.57
N ALA A 250 3.15 3.00 -5.66
CA ALA A 250 2.85 2.08 -6.76
C ALA A 250 1.39 1.61 -6.74
N ALA A 251 0.83 1.27 -5.57
CA ALA A 251 -0.57 0.89 -5.44
C ALA A 251 -1.50 2.01 -5.90
N ALA A 252 -1.18 3.26 -5.55
CA ALA A 252 -1.93 4.44 -5.99
C ALA A 252 -1.91 4.59 -7.52
N ALA A 253 -0.76 4.44 -8.18
CA ALA A 253 -0.65 4.50 -9.64
C ALA A 253 -1.44 3.38 -10.32
N LEU A 254 -1.28 2.14 -9.84
CA LEU A 254 -1.97 0.97 -10.39
C LEU A 254 -3.48 1.12 -10.35
N ILE A 255 -4.03 1.55 -9.22
CA ILE A 255 -5.49 1.69 -9.08
C ILE A 255 -6.01 2.91 -9.83
N ALA A 256 -5.28 4.01 -9.89
CA ALA A 256 -5.63 5.18 -10.68
C ALA A 256 -5.66 4.83 -12.18
N GLY A 257 -4.64 4.15 -12.68
CA GLY A 257 -4.59 3.66 -14.05
C GLY A 257 -5.69 2.65 -14.36
N ALA A 258 -6.03 1.76 -13.42
CA ALA A 258 -7.14 0.81 -13.57
C ALA A 258 -8.49 1.54 -13.64
N ALA A 259 -8.73 2.53 -12.79
CA ALA A 259 -9.94 3.36 -12.80
C ALA A 259 -10.08 4.18 -14.09
N ALA A 260 -8.97 4.55 -14.73
CA ALA A 260 -8.94 5.24 -16.01
C ALA A 260 -9.00 4.32 -17.24
N GLY A 261 -8.99 2.99 -17.05
CA GLY A 261 -8.95 2.03 -18.15
C GLY A 261 -7.63 1.99 -18.92
N ALA A 262 -6.53 2.46 -18.33
CA ALA A 262 -5.22 2.46 -18.96
C ALA A 262 -4.72 1.03 -19.23
N PRO A 263 -3.98 0.77 -20.32
CA PRO A 263 -3.40 -0.54 -20.60
C PRO A 263 -2.32 -0.91 -19.57
N TRP A 264 -2.07 -2.20 -19.38
CA TRP A 264 -1.14 -2.68 -18.36
C TRP A 264 0.29 -2.12 -18.46
N PRO A 265 0.89 -1.99 -19.65
CA PRO A 265 2.21 -1.37 -19.76
C PRO A 265 2.28 0.04 -19.18
N ASP A 266 1.24 0.85 -19.39
CA ASP A 266 1.19 2.22 -18.88
C ASP A 266 0.97 2.24 -17.36
N ARG A 267 0.05 1.38 -16.84
CA ARG A 267 -0.13 1.23 -15.38
C ARG A 267 1.17 0.84 -14.69
N LEU A 268 1.93 -0.09 -15.27
CA LEU A 268 3.18 -0.55 -14.68
C LEU A 268 4.28 0.52 -14.77
N ARG A 269 4.36 1.25 -15.88
CA ARG A 269 5.26 2.40 -16.04
C ARG A 269 5.01 3.45 -14.97
N ASP A 270 3.75 3.84 -14.80
CA ASP A 270 3.35 4.84 -13.82
C ASP A 270 3.60 4.37 -12.39
N ALA A 271 3.35 3.08 -12.09
CA ALA A 271 3.61 2.50 -10.79
C ALA A 271 5.09 2.54 -10.42
N VAL A 272 5.97 2.19 -11.37
CA VAL A 272 7.44 2.24 -11.17
C VAL A 272 7.92 3.70 -11.06
N ALA A 273 7.41 4.59 -11.89
CA ALA A 273 7.78 6.02 -11.87
C ALA A 273 7.37 6.68 -10.55
N LEU A 274 6.16 6.40 -10.08
CA LEU A 274 5.65 6.99 -8.84
C LEU A 274 6.33 6.39 -7.61
N SER A 275 6.61 5.08 -7.63
CA SER A 275 7.44 4.40 -6.63
C SER A 275 8.84 5.03 -6.54
N ALA A 276 9.48 5.28 -7.69
CA ALA A 276 10.79 5.92 -7.79
C ALA A 276 10.76 7.37 -7.22
N ALA A 277 9.72 8.15 -7.53
CA ALA A 277 9.54 9.49 -6.99
C ALA A 277 9.32 9.47 -5.47
N ALA A 278 8.62 8.46 -4.93
CA ALA A 278 8.40 8.30 -3.50
C ALA A 278 9.69 7.99 -2.74
N VAL A 279 10.61 7.19 -3.31
CA VAL A 279 11.93 6.89 -2.71
C VAL A 279 12.74 8.16 -2.42
N LEU A 280 12.58 9.20 -3.23
CA LEU A 280 13.29 10.47 -3.04
C LEU A 280 12.70 11.34 -1.91
N GLN A 281 11.57 10.95 -1.33
CA GLN A 281 10.92 11.72 -0.27
C GLN A 281 11.39 11.27 1.11
N PRO A 282 11.47 12.20 2.07
CA PRO A 282 11.90 11.87 3.44
C PRO A 282 10.89 11.02 4.22
N THR A 283 9.60 11.03 3.79
CA THR A 283 8.50 10.35 4.50
C THR A 283 7.56 9.65 3.51
N ALA A 284 6.97 8.54 3.94
CA ALA A 284 5.99 7.78 3.18
C ALA A 284 4.72 8.60 2.84
N GLY A 285 3.98 8.20 1.80
CA GLY A 285 2.71 8.83 1.39
C GLY A 285 2.85 10.24 0.79
N ILE A 286 4.07 10.67 0.50
CA ILE A 286 4.38 11.92 -0.21
C ILE A 286 5.09 11.58 -1.52
N VAL A 287 4.79 12.33 -2.57
CA VAL A 287 5.47 12.25 -3.85
C VAL A 287 5.66 13.66 -4.42
N ASP A 288 6.78 13.90 -5.09
CA ASP A 288 6.95 15.09 -5.94
C ASP A 288 6.54 14.72 -7.38
N LEU A 289 5.51 15.37 -7.89
CA LEU A 289 5.02 15.13 -9.25
C LEU A 289 6.01 15.57 -10.33
N ARG A 290 7.00 16.41 -10.01
CA ARG A 290 8.09 16.75 -10.94
C ARG A 290 9.01 15.57 -11.12
N ASP A 291 9.37 14.88 -10.03
CA ASP A 291 10.16 13.65 -10.07
C ASP A 291 9.41 12.54 -10.81
N TYR A 292 8.12 12.35 -10.51
CA TYR A 292 7.28 11.41 -11.22
C TYR A 292 7.30 11.67 -12.74
N ARG A 293 7.00 12.90 -13.18
CA ARG A 293 7.00 13.27 -14.61
C ARG A 293 8.38 13.12 -15.27
N ARG A 294 9.45 13.28 -14.50
CA ARG A 294 10.84 13.06 -14.96
C ARG A 294 11.12 11.58 -15.21
N PHE A 295 10.60 10.69 -14.32
CA PHE A 295 10.86 9.25 -14.45
C PHE A 295 10.00 8.56 -15.51
N VAL A 296 8.76 8.95 -15.72
CA VAL A 296 7.83 8.31 -16.68
C VAL A 296 8.47 8.02 -18.04
N PRO A 297 9.10 8.98 -18.76
CA PRO A 297 9.68 8.73 -20.07
C PRO A 297 10.95 7.87 -20.04
N GLN A 298 11.52 7.64 -18.86
CA GLN A 298 12.76 6.86 -18.70
C GLN A 298 12.50 5.39 -18.38
N ILE A 299 11.24 5.04 -18.01
CA ILE A 299 10.91 3.67 -17.63
C ILE A 299 10.47 2.90 -18.86
N LEU A 300 11.27 1.91 -19.20
CA LEU A 300 10.96 0.94 -20.24
C LEU A 300 10.10 -0.16 -19.63
N VAL A 301 9.05 -0.54 -20.34
CA VAL A 301 8.19 -1.68 -19.99
C VAL A 301 8.42 -2.75 -21.04
N GLU A 302 8.87 -3.90 -20.58
CA GLU A 302 9.15 -5.05 -21.45
C GLU A 302 8.09 -6.11 -21.25
N GLU A 303 7.61 -6.71 -22.32
CA GLU A 303 6.80 -7.91 -22.24
C GLU A 303 7.67 -9.06 -21.74
N HIS A 304 7.19 -9.77 -20.76
CA HIS A 304 7.94 -10.81 -20.08
C HIS A 304 7.28 -12.16 -20.31
N HIS A 305 8.01 -13.07 -20.94
CA HIS A 305 7.59 -14.47 -21.03
C HIS A 305 8.04 -15.20 -19.76
N ALA A 306 7.15 -15.96 -19.14
CA ALA A 306 7.26 -16.51 -17.77
C ALA A 306 8.49 -17.38 -17.42
N SER A 307 9.47 -17.51 -18.33
CA SER A 307 10.62 -18.41 -18.17
C SER A 307 11.93 -17.73 -17.72
N GLY A 308 11.93 -16.50 -17.22
CA GLY A 308 13.16 -15.73 -17.02
C GLY A 308 13.30 -14.82 -15.79
N LEU A 309 12.61 -15.08 -14.67
CA LEU A 309 12.76 -14.26 -13.44
C LEU A 309 13.89 -14.73 -12.49
N ASP A 310 14.62 -15.79 -12.85
CA ASP A 310 15.68 -16.41 -12.03
C ASP A 310 17.08 -15.79 -12.27
N ARG A 311 17.22 -14.47 -12.37
CA ARG A 311 18.56 -13.85 -12.35
C ARG A 311 18.56 -12.48 -11.69
#